data_31522ac5ca7827fa94e4d650019e3c4a
#
_entry.id   31522ac5ca7827fa94e4d650019e3c4a
#
_cell.length_a   1.000
_cell.length_b   1.000
_cell.length_c   1.000
_cell.angle_alpha   90.00
_cell.angle_beta   90.00
_cell.angle_gamma   90.00
#
_symmetry.space_group_name_H-M   'P 1'
#
loop_
_entity.id
_entity.type
_entity.pdbx_description
1 polymer ?
#
loop_
_entity_poly.entity_id
_entity_poly.type
_entity_poly.pdbx_seq_one_letter_code
_entity_poly.pdbx_strand_id
1 'polypeptide(L)'
;DGIYDREFDTFLPGMMSSVFSGNSSAIRLMNLYADRHVYCNRGVNGIEGSLSAAVGFSMCKNKSDKHVYCVLGDLSFFYDQNALWNRNLNGKLRIIVLNNGGGAIFGKFQGLKESQAREEMIMAKHHATAEGICSQNEVKYLAAHTMEEMEQGICQLIHAESERPMLLEVFTDM
;
A
#
# COMPACT_ATOMS: atom_id res chain seq x y z
N ASP A 1 -8.55 3.57 -16.22
CA ASP A 1 -7.18 3.54 -16.80
C ASP A 1 -6.29 4.74 -16.44
N GLY A 2 -6.77 5.74 -15.71
CA GLY A 2 -6.05 7.00 -15.48
C GLY A 2 -5.24 7.11 -14.19
N ILE A 3 -5.54 6.36 -13.15
CA ILE A 3 -4.93 6.54 -11.82
C ILE A 3 -3.54 5.89 -11.72
N TYR A 4 -3.22 4.93 -12.61
CA TYR A 4 -1.96 4.19 -12.54
C TYR A 4 -0.84 4.75 -13.43
N ASP A 5 -1.14 5.73 -14.29
CA ASP A 5 -0.27 6.09 -15.40
C ASP A 5 0.54 7.38 -15.16
N ARG A 6 1.58 7.41 -14.47
CA ARG A 6 2.69 8.40 -14.53
C ARG A 6 3.03 9.24 -13.32
N GLU A 7 2.19 9.33 -12.27
CA GLU A 7 2.44 10.36 -11.24
C GLU A 7 2.96 9.86 -9.90
N PHE A 8 2.91 8.54 -9.65
CA PHE A 8 3.29 7.99 -8.35
C PHE A 8 4.77 8.25 -7.98
N ASP A 9 5.66 8.23 -8.96
CA ASP A 9 7.10 8.38 -8.71
C ASP A 9 7.57 9.83 -8.63
N THR A 10 6.87 10.75 -9.29
CA THR A 10 7.16 12.18 -9.21
C THR A 10 6.84 12.79 -7.85
N PHE A 11 5.97 12.14 -7.08
CA PHE A 11 5.52 12.64 -5.79
C PHE A 11 6.38 12.21 -4.59
N LEU A 12 7.24 11.19 -4.72
CA LEU A 12 8.06 10.75 -3.58
C LEU A 12 9.39 11.50 -3.52
N PRO A 13 9.54 12.48 -2.61
CA PRO A 13 10.69 13.36 -2.60
C PRO A 13 11.96 12.72 -2.08
N GLY A 14 13.00 12.84 -2.85
CA GLY A 14 14.37 12.91 -2.39
C GLY A 14 15.07 11.59 -2.09
N MET A 15 16.39 11.62 -2.21
CA MET A 15 17.34 10.50 -2.11
C MET A 15 17.36 9.76 -0.76
N MET A 16 16.67 10.24 0.28
CA MET A 16 16.74 9.67 1.64
C MET A 16 15.51 8.84 2.02
N SER A 17 14.47 8.79 1.19
CA SER A 17 13.29 7.94 1.43
C SER A 17 13.45 6.57 0.78
N SER A 18 12.93 5.54 1.45
CA SER A 18 12.93 4.17 0.92
C SER A 18 11.51 3.77 0.54
N VAL A 19 11.39 3.05 -0.57
CA VAL A 19 10.10 2.51 -1.04
C VAL A 19 10.09 1.01 -0.84
N PHE A 20 9.04 0.51 -0.20
CA PHE A 20 8.74 -0.91 -0.05
C PHE A 20 7.42 -1.20 -0.76
N SER A 21 7.40 -2.20 -1.63
CA SER A 21 6.21 -2.58 -2.39
C SER A 21 5.69 -3.95 -1.98
N GLY A 22 4.38 -4.07 -1.85
CA GLY A 22 3.70 -5.35 -1.80
C GLY A 22 3.75 -6.07 -3.15
N ASN A 23 3.45 -7.37 -3.12
CA ASN A 23 3.35 -8.18 -4.33
C ASN A 23 2.12 -7.81 -5.19
N SER A 24 1.92 -8.53 -6.30
CA SER A 24 0.82 -8.37 -7.25
C SER A 24 0.92 -7.08 -8.08
N SER A 25 -0.14 -6.30 -8.18
CA SER A 25 -0.18 -5.10 -9.05
C SER A 25 0.81 -4.04 -8.61
N ALA A 26 0.98 -3.82 -7.32
CA ALA A 26 1.88 -2.79 -6.79
C ALA A 26 3.31 -2.94 -7.32
N ILE A 27 3.95 -4.11 -7.14
CA ILE A 27 5.32 -4.30 -7.63
C ILE A 27 5.43 -4.33 -9.16
N ARG A 28 4.37 -4.74 -9.86
CA ARG A 28 4.37 -4.72 -11.33
C ARG A 28 4.40 -3.29 -11.86
N LEU A 29 3.65 -2.39 -11.25
CA LEU A 29 3.66 -0.97 -11.58
C LEU A 29 5.00 -0.32 -11.21
N MET A 30 5.53 -0.64 -10.03
CA MET A 30 6.85 -0.17 -9.62
C MET A 30 7.96 -0.59 -10.61
N ASN A 31 7.90 -1.81 -11.16
CA ASN A 31 8.85 -2.25 -12.18
C ASN A 31 8.77 -1.46 -13.50
N LEU A 32 7.64 -0.83 -13.79
CA LEU A 32 7.44 -0.04 -15.02
C LEU A 32 7.80 1.43 -14.83
N TYR A 33 7.53 1.96 -13.64
CA TYR A 33 7.52 3.41 -13.43
C TYR A 33 8.50 3.91 -12.36
N ALA A 34 9.02 3.03 -11.48
CA ALA A 34 9.94 3.49 -10.44
C ALA A 34 11.30 3.91 -11.00
N ASP A 35 11.73 5.10 -10.63
CA ASP A 35 13.04 5.67 -10.96
C ASP A 35 14.13 5.34 -9.92
N ARG A 36 13.79 4.57 -8.90
CA ARG A 36 14.63 4.26 -7.76
C ARG A 36 14.53 2.81 -7.34
N HIS A 37 15.42 2.41 -6.42
CA HIS A 37 15.40 1.08 -5.83
C HIS A 37 14.14 0.87 -4.98
N VAL A 38 13.39 -0.19 -5.30
CA VAL A 38 12.18 -0.60 -4.57
C VAL A 38 12.46 -1.93 -3.88
N TYR A 39 12.24 -1.97 -2.58
CA TYR A 39 12.32 -3.20 -1.79
C TYR A 39 11.00 -3.96 -1.89
N CYS A 40 11.07 -5.28 -2.04
CA CYS A 40 9.87 -6.10 -2.12
C CYS A 40 10.13 -7.49 -1.57
N ASN A 41 9.14 -8.05 -0.88
CA ASN A 41 9.19 -9.41 -0.38
C ASN A 41 8.83 -10.41 -1.49
N ARG A 42 9.77 -10.66 -2.41
CA ARG A 42 9.58 -11.47 -3.63
C ARG A 42 10.04 -12.91 -3.52
N GLY A 43 10.61 -13.33 -2.42
CA GLY A 43 11.09 -14.71 -2.23
C GLY A 43 9.96 -15.74 -2.37
N VAL A 44 8.77 -15.39 -1.91
CA VAL A 44 7.52 -16.12 -2.14
C VAL A 44 6.52 -15.12 -2.74
N ASN A 45 5.79 -15.53 -3.76
CA ASN A 45 4.79 -14.67 -4.41
C ASN A 45 3.48 -14.54 -3.62
N GLY A 46 3.54 -14.61 -2.29
CA GLY A 46 2.41 -14.36 -1.39
C GLY A 46 2.08 -12.87 -1.28
N ILE A 47 0.91 -12.56 -0.82
CA ILE A 47 0.45 -11.19 -0.56
C ILE A 47 0.44 -10.86 0.93
N GLU A 48 0.46 -11.85 1.79
CA GLU A 48 0.65 -11.74 3.24
C GLU A 48 2.12 -11.46 3.59
N GLY A 49 2.36 -10.86 4.76
CA GLY A 49 3.69 -10.55 5.27
C GLY A 49 4.38 -9.34 4.64
N SER A 50 3.76 -8.69 3.65
CA SER A 50 4.33 -7.50 2.99
C SER A 50 4.35 -6.29 3.93
N LEU A 51 3.27 -6.06 4.68
CA LEU A 51 3.19 -4.98 5.65
C LEU A 51 4.14 -5.23 6.83
N SER A 52 4.17 -6.45 7.38
CA SER A 52 5.08 -6.85 8.46
C SER A 52 6.55 -6.66 8.07
N ALA A 53 6.91 -7.01 6.84
CA ALA A 53 8.27 -6.79 6.34
C ALA A 53 8.60 -5.29 6.23
N ALA A 54 7.68 -4.46 5.72
CA ALA A 54 7.86 -3.01 5.66
C ALA A 54 7.95 -2.38 7.05
N VAL A 55 7.16 -2.87 8.01
CA VAL A 55 7.24 -2.47 9.43
C VAL A 55 8.63 -2.75 9.98
N GLY A 56 9.12 -3.99 9.87
CA GLY A 56 10.46 -4.36 10.32
C GLY A 56 11.55 -3.52 9.65
N PHE A 57 11.42 -3.31 8.34
CA PHE A 57 12.35 -2.47 7.58
C PHE A 57 12.35 -1.01 8.09
N SER A 58 11.18 -0.43 8.39
CA SER A 58 11.07 0.93 8.91
C SER A 58 11.73 1.10 10.28
N MET A 59 11.68 0.07 11.11
CA MET A 59 12.26 0.07 12.45
C MET A 59 13.80 -0.03 12.42
N CYS A 60 14.37 -0.65 11.38
CA CYS A 60 15.83 -0.76 11.20
C CYS A 60 16.47 0.52 10.65
N LYS A 61 15.68 1.51 10.21
CA LYS A 61 16.19 2.76 9.66
C LYS A 61 16.73 3.70 10.72
N ASN A 62 17.86 4.35 10.41
CA ASN A 62 18.47 5.34 11.30
C ASN A 62 17.57 6.57 11.49
N LYS A 63 17.80 7.32 12.56
CA LYS A 63 17.05 8.56 12.85
C LYS A 63 17.16 9.61 11.73
N SER A 64 18.26 9.60 10.97
CA SER A 64 18.51 10.50 9.84
C SER A 64 17.72 10.14 8.59
N ASP A 65 17.27 8.88 8.47
CA ASP A 65 16.45 8.46 7.33
C ASP A 65 15.06 9.11 7.43
N LYS A 66 14.56 9.66 6.33
CA LYS A 66 13.23 10.26 6.29
C LYS A 66 12.14 9.20 6.44
N HIS A 67 11.37 8.95 5.42
CA HIS A 67 10.23 8.05 5.50
C HIS A 67 10.52 6.71 4.79
N VAL A 68 9.81 5.69 5.21
CA VAL A 68 9.65 4.42 4.51
C VAL A 68 8.23 4.38 3.98
N TYR A 69 8.09 4.48 2.67
CA TYR A 69 6.80 4.35 1.99
C TYR A 69 6.53 2.88 1.70
N CYS A 70 5.39 2.39 2.13
CA CYS A 70 4.93 1.03 1.86
C CYS A 70 3.69 1.10 0.97
N VAL A 71 3.81 0.64 -0.27
CA VAL A 71 2.70 0.60 -1.24
C VAL A 71 2.24 -0.83 -1.42
N LEU A 72 0.97 -1.11 -1.17
CA LEU A 72 0.40 -2.46 -1.24
C LEU A 72 -1.09 -2.43 -1.61
N GLY A 73 -1.59 -3.55 -2.10
CA GLY A 73 -3.02 -3.71 -2.36
C GLY A 73 -3.81 -3.97 -1.06
N ASP A 74 -5.12 -3.81 -1.16
CA ASP A 74 -6.09 -4.02 -0.09
C ASP A 74 -5.99 -5.41 0.56
N LEU A 75 -6.02 -6.47 -0.22
CA LEU A 75 -5.89 -7.84 0.31
C LEU A 75 -4.56 -8.06 1.03
N SER A 76 -3.45 -7.52 0.51
CA SER A 76 -2.16 -7.58 1.20
C SER A 76 -2.20 -6.87 2.55
N PHE A 77 -2.89 -5.73 2.62
CA PHE A 77 -3.09 -4.99 3.86
C PHE A 77 -3.93 -5.77 4.86
N PHE A 78 -5.10 -6.27 4.44
CA PHE A 78 -6.02 -6.96 5.34
C PHE A 78 -5.48 -8.30 5.86
N TYR A 79 -4.74 -9.04 5.04
CA TYR A 79 -4.11 -10.29 5.48
C TYR A 79 -2.97 -10.10 6.48
N ASP A 80 -2.37 -8.91 6.55
CA ASP A 80 -1.20 -8.61 7.38
C ASP A 80 -1.42 -7.42 8.33
N GLN A 81 -2.67 -7.04 8.56
CA GLN A 81 -3.06 -5.89 9.38
C GLN A 81 -2.55 -5.95 10.83
N ASN A 82 -2.32 -7.17 11.34
CA ASN A 82 -1.76 -7.39 12.67
C ASN A 82 -0.36 -6.80 12.85
N ALA A 83 0.35 -6.47 11.79
CA ALA A 83 1.62 -5.74 11.88
C ALA A 83 1.48 -4.37 12.56
N LEU A 84 0.28 -3.77 12.52
CA LEU A 84 0.04 -2.41 13.04
C LEU A 84 -0.15 -2.32 14.55
N TRP A 85 -0.44 -3.41 15.24
CA TRP A 85 -0.57 -3.38 16.71
C TRP A 85 0.76 -3.22 17.44
N ASN A 86 1.87 -3.24 16.72
CA ASN A 86 3.21 -3.12 17.26
C ASN A 86 3.43 -1.73 17.90
N ARG A 87 3.72 -1.69 19.19
CA ARG A 87 3.93 -0.44 19.94
C ARG A 87 5.20 0.33 19.58
N ASN A 88 6.15 -0.32 18.89
CA ASN A 88 7.41 0.29 18.47
C ASN A 88 7.30 1.02 17.13
N LEU A 89 6.10 1.02 16.51
CA LEU A 89 5.87 1.78 15.30
C LEU A 89 5.99 3.28 15.54
N ASN A 90 6.56 3.97 14.57
CA ASN A 90 6.79 5.40 14.62
C ASN A 90 6.34 6.07 13.32
N GLY A 91 6.39 7.39 13.31
CA GLY A 91 5.94 8.20 12.19
C GLY A 91 6.78 8.11 10.92
N LYS A 92 7.83 7.29 10.87
CA LYS A 92 8.60 7.07 9.63
C LYS A 92 7.86 6.19 8.63
N LEU A 93 6.99 5.31 9.10
CA LEU A 93 6.21 4.44 8.23
C LEU A 93 5.03 5.20 7.61
N ARG A 94 5.01 5.25 6.30
CA ARG A 94 3.96 5.85 5.47
C ARG A 94 3.39 4.77 4.57
N ILE A 95 2.12 4.46 4.73
CA ILE A 95 1.46 3.35 4.06
C ILE A 95 0.51 3.91 3.00
N ILE A 96 0.54 3.33 1.81
CA ILE A 96 -0.41 3.61 0.74
C ILE A 96 -1.09 2.30 0.39
N VAL A 97 -2.39 2.23 0.59
CA VAL A 97 -3.21 1.08 0.25
C VAL A 97 -4.00 1.38 -1.02
N LEU A 98 -3.77 0.58 -2.06
CA LEU A 98 -4.54 0.63 -3.28
C LEU A 98 -5.74 -0.29 -3.12
N ASN A 99 -6.91 0.27 -2.76
CA ASN A 99 -8.12 -0.49 -2.50
C ASN A 99 -9.02 -0.50 -3.75
N ASN A 100 -9.02 -1.62 -4.45
CA ASN A 100 -9.92 -1.88 -5.57
C ASN A 100 -11.02 -2.92 -5.24
N GLY A 101 -11.18 -3.26 -3.96
CA GLY A 101 -12.20 -4.17 -3.49
C GLY A 101 -11.93 -5.65 -3.78
N GLY A 102 -10.65 -6.05 -3.98
CA GLY A 102 -10.30 -7.47 -4.17
C GLY A 102 -9.10 -7.74 -5.06
N GLY A 103 -8.96 -8.98 -5.47
CA GLY A 103 -7.88 -9.46 -6.34
C GLY A 103 -8.13 -9.19 -7.82
N ALA A 104 -8.15 -7.93 -8.25
CA ALA A 104 -8.48 -7.52 -9.62
C ALA A 104 -7.62 -8.20 -10.71
N ILE A 105 -6.38 -8.57 -10.38
CA ILE A 105 -5.51 -9.28 -11.33
C ILE A 105 -6.12 -10.59 -11.83
N PHE A 106 -6.88 -11.29 -10.99
CA PHE A 106 -7.53 -12.55 -11.34
C PHE A 106 -8.70 -12.36 -12.33
N GLY A 107 -9.32 -11.18 -12.35
CA GLY A 107 -10.35 -10.83 -13.32
C GLY A 107 -9.85 -10.74 -14.76
N LYS A 108 -8.53 -10.55 -14.95
CA LYS A 108 -7.89 -10.44 -16.28
C LYS A 108 -7.55 -11.80 -16.91
N PHE A 109 -7.56 -12.89 -16.15
CA PHE A 109 -7.25 -14.23 -16.68
C PHE A 109 -8.45 -14.84 -17.39
N GLN A 110 -8.28 -15.15 -18.68
CA GLN A 110 -9.36 -15.68 -19.53
C GLN A 110 -9.97 -16.98 -19.00
N GLY A 111 -9.17 -17.91 -18.49
CA GLY A 111 -9.65 -19.18 -17.95
C GLY A 111 -10.47 -19.05 -16.64
N LEU A 112 -10.45 -17.89 -15.98
CA LEU A 112 -11.21 -17.65 -14.76
C LEU A 112 -12.50 -16.86 -15.01
N LYS A 113 -12.66 -16.26 -16.20
CA LYS A 113 -13.82 -15.43 -16.52
C LYS A 113 -15.17 -16.15 -16.45
N GLU A 114 -15.17 -17.45 -16.73
CA GLU A 114 -16.37 -18.27 -16.75
C GLU A 114 -16.65 -18.98 -15.41
N SER A 115 -15.76 -18.84 -14.43
CA SER A 115 -15.95 -19.46 -13.12
C SER A 115 -17.03 -18.73 -12.32
N GLN A 116 -18.03 -19.46 -11.83
CA GLN A 116 -19.03 -18.94 -10.90
C GLN A 116 -18.42 -18.50 -9.55
N ALA A 117 -17.31 -19.12 -9.16
CA ALA A 117 -16.59 -18.77 -7.93
C ALA A 117 -15.62 -17.57 -8.09
N ARG A 118 -15.57 -16.95 -9.28
CA ARG A 118 -14.59 -15.92 -9.59
C ARG A 118 -14.61 -14.76 -8.61
N GLU A 119 -15.78 -14.18 -8.38
CA GLU A 119 -15.89 -12.94 -7.60
C GLU A 119 -15.72 -13.20 -6.10
N GLU A 120 -16.41 -14.18 -5.56
CA GLU A 120 -16.43 -14.43 -4.13
C GLU A 120 -15.16 -15.13 -3.63
N MET A 121 -14.68 -16.15 -4.36
CA MET A 121 -13.58 -16.98 -3.88
C MET A 121 -12.22 -16.61 -4.48
N ILE A 122 -12.17 -16.42 -5.81
CA ILE A 122 -10.89 -16.20 -6.50
C ILE A 122 -10.42 -14.75 -6.36
N MET A 123 -11.32 -13.80 -6.59
CA MET A 123 -11.03 -12.37 -6.45
C MET A 123 -11.19 -11.88 -5.02
N ALA A 124 -11.86 -12.66 -4.17
CA ALA A 124 -12.16 -12.30 -2.78
C ALA A 124 -12.72 -10.87 -2.67
N LYS A 125 -13.75 -10.57 -3.46
CA LYS A 125 -14.38 -9.24 -3.47
C LYS A 125 -14.88 -8.84 -2.08
N HIS A 126 -14.66 -7.58 -1.71
CA HIS A 126 -15.03 -7.04 -0.42
C HIS A 126 -15.37 -5.55 -0.49
N HIS A 127 -15.92 -5.04 0.62
CA HIS A 127 -16.17 -3.61 0.85
C HIS A 127 -15.47 -3.11 2.12
N ALA A 128 -14.42 -3.82 2.56
CA ALA A 128 -13.68 -3.45 3.74
C ALA A 128 -12.82 -2.21 3.47
N THR A 129 -12.63 -1.40 4.51
CA THR A 129 -11.74 -0.24 4.52
C THR A 129 -10.71 -0.34 5.64
N ALA A 130 -9.59 0.35 5.47
CA ALA A 130 -8.53 0.37 6.48
C ALA A 130 -8.87 1.26 7.69
N GLU A 131 -9.92 2.07 7.64
CA GLU A 131 -10.21 3.11 8.63
C GLU A 131 -10.32 2.56 10.06
N GLY A 132 -11.14 1.53 10.26
CA GLY A 132 -11.35 0.92 11.58
C GLY A 132 -10.06 0.32 12.15
N ILE A 133 -9.24 -0.31 11.29
CA ILE A 133 -7.96 -0.88 11.66
C ILE A 133 -6.97 0.22 12.08
N CYS A 134 -6.93 1.31 11.32
CA CYS A 134 -6.11 2.46 11.62
C CYS A 134 -6.48 3.10 12.96
N SER A 135 -7.79 3.30 13.19
CA SER A 135 -8.32 3.86 14.44
C SER A 135 -7.91 3.03 15.66
N GLN A 136 -8.03 1.70 15.57
CA GLN A 136 -7.67 0.79 16.67
C GLN A 136 -6.16 0.76 16.99
N ASN A 137 -5.32 1.06 16.01
CA ASN A 137 -3.87 0.96 16.12
C ASN A 137 -3.15 2.33 16.14
N GLU A 138 -3.90 3.42 16.35
CA GLU A 138 -3.36 4.78 16.41
C GLU A 138 -2.58 5.17 15.15
N VAL A 139 -3.02 4.70 13.98
CA VAL A 139 -2.50 5.07 12.68
C VAL A 139 -3.33 6.23 12.13
N LYS A 140 -2.69 7.32 11.70
CA LYS A 140 -3.41 8.44 11.09
C LYS A 140 -3.93 8.01 9.73
N TYR A 141 -5.25 7.99 9.58
CA TYR A 141 -5.93 7.57 8.37
C TYR A 141 -6.29 8.75 7.46
N LEU A 142 -6.08 8.55 6.16
CA LEU A 142 -6.49 9.42 5.06
C LEU A 142 -7.18 8.56 4.01
N ALA A 143 -8.23 9.08 3.38
CA ALA A 143 -8.93 8.43 2.27
C ALA A 143 -8.85 9.29 1.02
N ALA A 144 -8.80 8.66 -0.14
CA ALA A 144 -8.85 9.34 -1.44
C ALA A 144 -9.73 8.57 -2.41
N HIS A 145 -10.76 9.25 -2.95
CA HIS A 145 -11.67 8.74 -3.97
C HIS A 145 -11.50 9.46 -5.31
N THR A 146 -10.72 10.53 -5.33
CA THR A 146 -10.42 11.33 -6.51
C THR A 146 -8.91 11.54 -6.64
N MET A 147 -8.44 11.92 -7.83
CA MET A 147 -7.04 12.27 -8.06
C MET A 147 -6.60 13.44 -7.17
N GLU A 148 -7.44 14.45 -7.02
CA GLU A 148 -7.14 15.61 -6.18
C GLU A 148 -6.98 15.22 -4.71
N GLU A 149 -7.85 14.38 -4.18
CA GLU A 149 -7.74 13.86 -2.81
C GLU A 149 -6.47 12.99 -2.64
N MET A 150 -6.11 12.21 -3.65
CA MET A 150 -4.89 11.42 -3.65
C MET A 150 -3.64 12.31 -3.61
N GLU A 151 -3.57 13.35 -4.44
CA GLU A 151 -2.46 14.32 -4.43
C GLU A 151 -2.32 15.00 -3.07
N GLN A 152 -3.44 15.45 -2.50
CA GLN A 152 -3.46 16.05 -1.16
C GLN A 152 -3.01 15.06 -0.08
N GLY A 153 -3.47 13.81 -0.14
CA GLY A 153 -3.09 12.74 0.76
C GLY A 153 -1.60 12.41 0.68
N ILE A 154 -1.04 12.31 -0.52
CA ILE A 154 0.39 12.11 -0.75
C ILE A 154 1.20 13.29 -0.20
N CYS A 155 0.77 14.52 -0.46
CA CYS A 155 1.40 15.72 0.08
C CYS A 155 1.45 15.66 1.62
N GLN A 156 0.36 15.23 2.26
CA GLN A 156 0.34 15.03 3.71
C GLN A 156 1.29 13.91 4.17
N LEU A 157 1.33 12.76 3.47
CA LEU A 157 2.27 11.68 3.80
C LEU A 157 3.73 12.12 3.73
N ILE A 158 4.05 13.05 2.83
CA ILE A 158 5.40 13.56 2.62
C ILE A 158 5.80 14.57 3.69
N HIS A 159 4.93 15.52 3.99
CA HIS A 159 5.29 16.71 4.74
C HIS A 159 4.79 16.73 6.19
N ALA A 160 3.77 15.95 6.52
CA ALA A 160 3.22 16.00 7.86
C ALA A 160 4.12 15.26 8.87
N GLU A 161 4.44 15.94 9.94
CA GLU A 161 5.07 15.32 11.11
C GLU A 161 4.05 14.43 11.83
N SER A 162 4.48 13.26 12.25
CA SER A 162 3.66 12.31 13.00
C SER A 162 4.53 11.42 13.88
N GLU A 163 4.11 11.16 15.08
CA GLU A 163 4.77 10.20 15.99
C GLU A 163 4.37 8.75 15.66
N ARG A 164 3.20 8.55 15.03
CA ARG A 164 2.67 7.24 14.65
C ARG A 164 2.62 7.12 13.12
N PRO A 165 2.50 5.92 12.58
CA PRO A 165 2.36 5.72 11.14
C PRO A 165 1.19 6.50 10.56
N MET A 166 1.29 6.84 9.29
CA MET A 166 0.19 7.39 8.52
C MET A 166 -0.17 6.46 7.36
N LEU A 167 -1.46 6.35 7.07
CA LEU A 167 -1.97 5.54 5.97
C LEU A 167 -2.90 6.37 5.09
N LEU A 168 -2.64 6.31 3.79
CA LEU A 168 -3.54 6.79 2.75
C LEU A 168 -4.16 5.59 2.04
N GLU A 169 -5.47 5.47 2.11
CA GLU A 169 -6.25 4.50 1.34
C GLU A 169 -6.78 5.16 0.08
N VAL A 170 -6.34 4.66 -1.06
CA VAL A 170 -6.75 5.14 -2.39
C VAL A 170 -7.75 4.16 -2.96
N PHE A 171 -8.99 4.60 -3.13
CA PHE A 171 -10.04 3.79 -3.72
C PHE A 171 -9.97 3.87 -5.24
N THR A 172 -9.86 2.71 -5.88
CA THR A 172 -9.75 2.61 -7.33
C THR A 172 -10.79 1.64 -7.88
N ASP A 173 -11.13 1.77 -9.14
CA ASP A 173 -11.99 0.80 -9.83
C ASP A 173 -11.23 -0.50 -10.12
N MET A 174 -12.01 -1.61 -10.24
CA MET A 174 -11.49 -2.93 -10.62
C MET A 174 -11.20 -3.05 -12.11
#